data_68a1d34d53add93376ce3b784c6eea1f
#
_entry.id   68a1d34d53add93376ce3b784c6eea1f
#
_cell.length_a   1.000
_cell.length_b   1.000
_cell.length_c   1.000
_cell.angle_alpha   90.00
_cell.angle_beta   90.00
_cell.angle_gamma   90.00
#
_symmetry.space_group_name_H-M   'P 1'
#
loop_
_entity.id
_entity.type
_entity.pdbx_description
1 polymer ?
#
loop_
_entity_poly.entity_id
_entity_poly.type
_entity_poly.pdbx_seq_one_letter_code
_entity_poly.pdbx_strand_id
1 'polypeptide(L)'
;METADNEPRAADAEATPQMPPATFEFLIHTLFTQALMALGRIPNPITKQSHRNLATARHFIDTLDMLELKTRGNLATDEARLLEEIQHQLRTLFVEERP
;
A
#
# COMPACT_ATOMS: atom_id res chain seq x y z
N MET A 1 -24.40 19.51 0.30
CA MET A 1 -23.84 19.14 0.07
C MET A 1 -22.92 19.22 -0.16
N GLU A 2 -22.47 19.20 0.14
CA GLU A 2 -21.82 19.25 -0.25
C GLU A 2 -20.91 18.45 -0.81
N THR A 3 -21.20 17.52 -1.45
CA THR A 3 -20.35 16.69 -2.20
C THR A 3 -19.53 17.46 -3.19
N ALA A 4 -20.03 18.56 -3.64
CA ALA A 4 -19.30 19.41 -4.55
C ALA A 4 -17.99 19.89 -3.93
N ASP A 5 -17.95 19.99 -2.62
CA ASP A 5 -16.76 20.44 -1.93
C ASP A 5 -15.64 19.41 -1.97
N ASN A 6 -16.01 18.15 -2.17
CA ASN A 6 -15.02 17.08 -2.20
C ASN A 6 -14.50 16.78 -3.58
N GLU A 7 -15.08 17.39 -4.60
CA GLU A 7 -14.65 17.15 -5.96
C GLU A 7 -13.61 18.16 -6.38
N PRO A 8 -12.58 17.73 -7.11
CA PRO A 8 -11.57 18.68 -7.56
C PRO A 8 -12.18 19.70 -8.52
N ARG A 9 -11.87 20.93 -8.31
CA ARG A 9 -12.24 21.97 -9.25
C ARG A 9 -11.23 22.00 -10.37
N ALA A 10 -11.59 22.66 -11.48
CA ALA A 10 -10.69 22.77 -12.59
C ALA A 10 -9.36 23.40 -12.19
N ALA A 11 -9.42 24.44 -11.35
CA ALA A 11 -8.19 25.09 -10.89
C ALA A 11 -7.34 24.17 -10.03
N ASP A 12 -7.99 23.34 -9.20
CA ASP A 12 -7.25 22.40 -8.37
C ASP A 12 -6.61 21.31 -9.25
N ALA A 13 -7.33 20.86 -10.27
CA ALA A 13 -6.80 19.85 -11.17
C ALA A 13 -5.59 20.36 -11.95
N GLU A 14 -5.57 21.65 -12.25
CA GLU A 14 -4.44 22.23 -12.95
C GLU A 14 -3.26 22.50 -12.02
N ALA A 15 -3.52 22.76 -10.76
CA ALA A 15 -2.48 23.16 -9.82
C ALA A 15 -1.82 21.97 -9.13
N THR A 16 -2.47 20.82 -9.09
CA THR A 16 -1.97 19.66 -8.37
C THR A 16 -1.98 18.42 -9.26
N PRO A 17 -1.08 17.49 -9.01
CA PRO A 17 -1.10 16.23 -9.76
C PRO A 17 -2.41 15.50 -9.56
N GLN A 18 -2.85 14.81 -10.59
CA GLN A 18 -4.03 13.98 -10.50
C GLN A 18 -3.76 12.80 -9.58
N MET A 19 -4.68 12.54 -8.67
CA MET A 19 -4.60 11.35 -7.84
C MET A 19 -5.16 10.16 -8.61
N PRO A 20 -4.56 8.98 -8.44
CA PRO A 20 -5.14 7.78 -9.06
C PRO A 20 -6.50 7.47 -8.47
N PRO A 21 -7.32 6.68 -9.18
CA PRO A 21 -8.62 6.30 -8.64
C PRO A 21 -8.50 5.62 -7.29
N ALA A 22 -9.48 5.85 -6.43
CA ALA A 22 -9.50 5.23 -5.11
C ALA A 22 -10.02 3.80 -5.25
N THR A 23 -9.10 2.87 -5.42
CA THR A 23 -9.43 1.46 -5.60
C THR A 23 -8.78 0.62 -4.53
N PHE A 24 -9.25 -0.61 -4.39
CA PHE A 24 -8.62 -1.54 -3.45
C PHE A 24 -7.19 -1.84 -3.89
N GLU A 25 -6.97 -1.99 -5.18
CA GLU A 25 -5.62 -2.24 -5.69
C GLU A 25 -4.67 -1.10 -5.32
N PHE A 26 -5.12 0.13 -5.44
CA PHE A 26 -4.27 1.25 -5.06
C PHE A 26 -3.92 1.21 -3.58
N LEU A 27 -4.90 0.88 -2.75
CA LEU A 27 -4.65 0.78 -1.30
C LEU A 27 -3.59 -0.28 -0.98
N ILE A 28 -3.75 -1.48 -1.54
CA ILE A 28 -2.79 -2.53 -1.20
C ILE A 28 -1.42 -2.28 -1.80
N HIS A 29 -1.34 -1.60 -2.95
CA HIS A 29 -0.04 -1.19 -3.50
C HIS A 29 0.62 -0.15 -2.60
N THR A 30 -0.15 0.76 -2.02
CA THR A 30 0.39 1.74 -1.08
C THR A 30 0.99 1.04 0.13
N LEU A 31 0.27 0.08 0.69
CA LEU A 31 0.77 -0.67 1.84
C LEU A 31 1.97 -1.52 1.47
N PHE A 32 1.97 -2.08 0.26
CA PHE A 32 3.11 -2.84 -0.24
C PHE A 32 4.36 -1.96 -0.32
N THR A 33 4.21 -0.76 -0.87
CA THR A 33 5.32 0.18 -0.96
C THR A 33 5.86 0.55 0.41
N GLN A 34 4.97 0.81 1.36
CA GLN A 34 5.38 1.12 2.72
C GLN A 34 6.15 -0.04 3.33
N ALA A 35 5.69 -1.26 3.10
CA ALA A 35 6.37 -2.44 3.61
C ALA A 35 7.75 -2.59 2.99
N LEU A 36 7.87 -2.33 1.68
CA LEU A 36 9.16 -2.43 1.01
C LEU A 36 10.15 -1.40 1.54
N MET A 37 9.68 -0.19 1.84
CA MET A 37 10.54 0.81 2.46
C MET A 37 10.99 0.35 3.85
N ALA A 38 10.08 -0.22 4.61
CA ALA A 38 10.41 -0.72 5.95
C ALA A 38 11.38 -1.89 5.90
N LEU A 39 11.34 -2.67 4.83
CA LEU A 39 12.29 -3.77 4.62
C LEU A 39 13.65 -3.28 4.10
N GLY A 40 13.76 -1.99 3.78
CA GLY A 40 14.99 -1.44 3.23
C GLY A 40 15.19 -1.77 1.77
N ARG A 41 14.14 -2.18 1.07
CA ARG A 41 14.25 -2.59 -0.33
C ARG A 41 14.14 -1.42 -1.29
N ILE A 42 13.50 -0.34 -0.86
CA ILE A 42 13.44 0.89 -1.66
C ILE A 42 13.72 2.07 -0.73
N PRO A 43 14.33 3.13 -1.25
CA PRO A 43 14.63 4.28 -0.40
C PRO A 43 13.37 5.10 -0.12
N ASN A 44 13.38 5.76 1.02
CA ASN A 44 12.34 6.72 1.36
C ASN A 44 12.45 7.90 0.39
N PRO A 45 11.35 8.26 -0.31
CA PRO A 45 11.44 9.33 -1.30
C PRO A 45 11.74 10.70 -0.70
N ILE A 46 11.47 10.89 0.58
CA ILE A 46 11.72 12.18 1.23
C ILE A 46 13.17 12.28 1.69
N THR A 47 13.68 11.27 2.37
CA THR A 47 15.04 11.30 2.91
C THR A 47 16.08 10.77 1.94
N LYS A 48 15.67 10.10 0.89
CA LYS A 48 16.53 9.47 -0.11
C LYS A 48 17.41 8.36 0.46
N GLN A 49 17.06 7.85 1.62
CA GLN A 49 17.82 6.81 2.29
C GLN A 49 16.99 5.56 2.47
N SER A 50 17.67 4.41 2.36
CA SER A 50 17.07 3.12 2.70
C SER A 50 17.30 2.87 4.18
N HIS A 51 16.23 2.49 4.87
CA HIS A 51 16.32 2.30 6.31
C HIS A 51 15.44 1.13 6.70
N ARG A 52 16.06 0.09 7.23
CA ARG A 52 15.35 -1.13 7.57
C ARG A 52 14.77 -1.05 8.98
N ASN A 53 13.50 -1.37 9.10
CA ASN A 53 12.82 -1.47 10.38
C ASN A 53 11.88 -2.67 10.31
N LEU A 54 12.33 -3.80 10.82
CA LEU A 54 11.57 -5.03 10.67
C LEU A 54 10.28 -5.03 11.46
N ALA A 55 10.21 -4.31 12.59
CA ALA A 55 8.97 -4.19 13.33
C ALA A 55 7.90 -3.47 12.52
N THR A 56 8.31 -2.40 11.82
CA THR A 56 7.39 -1.67 10.96
C THR A 56 6.98 -2.54 9.76
N ALA A 57 7.92 -3.27 9.18
CA ALA A 57 7.61 -4.17 8.07
C ALA A 57 6.57 -5.21 8.52
N ARG A 58 6.76 -5.79 9.70
CA ARG A 58 5.82 -6.77 10.23
C ARG A 58 4.44 -6.16 10.41
N HIS A 59 4.40 -4.91 10.86
CA HIS A 59 3.13 -4.22 11.03
C HIS A 59 2.35 -4.13 9.72
N PHE A 60 3.04 -3.81 8.62
CA PHE A 60 2.35 -3.71 7.32
C PHE A 60 1.93 -5.08 6.80
N ILE A 61 2.74 -6.11 7.04
CA ILE A 61 2.35 -7.46 6.67
C ILE A 61 1.10 -7.88 7.43
N ASP A 62 1.09 -7.63 8.74
CA ASP A 62 -0.08 -7.96 9.56
C ASP A 62 -1.30 -7.16 9.16
N THR A 63 -1.10 -5.90 8.73
CA THR A 63 -2.20 -5.07 8.25
C THR A 63 -2.83 -5.68 6.99
N LEU A 64 -1.99 -6.17 6.08
CA LEU A 64 -2.51 -6.82 4.87
C LEU A 64 -3.25 -8.11 5.21
N ASP A 65 -2.75 -8.86 6.19
CA ASP A 65 -3.45 -10.06 6.65
C ASP A 65 -4.82 -9.71 7.23
N MET A 66 -4.87 -8.64 8.00
CA MET A 66 -6.12 -8.14 8.56
C MET A 66 -7.10 -7.74 7.45
N LEU A 67 -6.59 -7.06 6.43
CA LEU A 67 -7.43 -6.66 5.31
C LEU A 67 -8.00 -7.87 4.59
N GLU A 68 -7.20 -8.92 4.42
CA GLU A 68 -7.69 -10.12 3.77
C GLU A 68 -8.87 -10.70 4.52
N LEU A 69 -8.76 -10.79 5.84
CA LEU A 69 -9.85 -11.32 6.66
C LEU A 69 -11.09 -10.44 6.59
N LYS A 70 -10.91 -9.13 6.66
CA LYS A 70 -12.04 -8.21 6.71
C LYS A 70 -12.75 -8.06 5.36
N THR A 71 -12.08 -8.35 4.26
CA THR A 71 -12.67 -8.20 2.93
C THR A 71 -13.05 -9.53 2.30
N ARG A 72 -12.87 -10.62 3.02
CA ARG A 72 -13.13 -11.96 2.49
C ARG A 72 -14.58 -12.06 1.99
N GLY A 73 -14.73 -12.52 0.75
CA GLY A 73 -16.04 -12.62 0.14
C GLY A 73 -16.51 -11.34 -0.54
N ASN A 74 -15.74 -10.27 -0.46
CA ASN A 74 -16.11 -8.95 -0.99
C ASN A 74 -15.18 -8.46 -2.09
N LEU A 75 -14.19 -9.25 -2.46
CA LEU A 75 -13.21 -8.83 -3.45
C LEU A 75 -13.48 -9.47 -4.79
N ALA A 76 -13.23 -8.72 -5.85
CA ALA A 76 -13.19 -9.30 -7.19
C ALA A 76 -12.02 -10.28 -7.26
N THR A 77 -12.07 -11.19 -8.23
CA THR A 77 -11.05 -12.22 -8.36
C THR A 77 -9.65 -11.63 -8.50
N ASP A 78 -9.50 -10.60 -9.32
CA ASP A 78 -8.20 -9.98 -9.53
C ASP A 78 -7.72 -9.23 -8.29
N GLU A 79 -8.64 -8.65 -7.51
CA GLU A 79 -8.27 -7.99 -6.26
C GLU A 79 -7.76 -9.01 -5.24
N ALA A 80 -8.44 -10.13 -5.12
CA ALA A 80 -8.03 -11.18 -4.18
C ALA A 80 -6.69 -11.77 -4.58
N ARG A 81 -6.49 -11.96 -5.87
CA ARG A 81 -5.23 -12.53 -6.38
C ARG A 81 -4.06 -11.58 -6.14
N LEU A 82 -4.26 -10.30 -6.38
CA LEU A 82 -3.20 -9.31 -6.15
C LEU A 82 -2.82 -9.25 -4.67
N LEU A 83 -3.82 -9.25 -3.80
CA LEU A 83 -3.57 -9.23 -2.36
C LEU A 83 -2.76 -10.44 -1.94
N GLU A 84 -3.13 -11.61 -2.43
CA GLU A 84 -2.42 -12.84 -2.12
C GLU A 84 -0.97 -12.80 -2.58
N GLU A 85 -0.74 -12.30 -3.79
CA GLU A 85 0.62 -12.16 -4.32
C GLU A 85 1.47 -11.24 -3.48
N ILE A 86 0.92 -10.12 -3.10
CA ILE A 86 1.65 -9.13 -2.30
C ILE A 86 1.97 -9.70 -0.92
N GLN A 87 1.00 -10.38 -0.31
CA GLN A 87 1.26 -11.02 0.98
C GLN A 87 2.38 -12.03 0.90
N HIS A 88 2.37 -12.83 -0.15
CA HIS A 88 3.40 -13.86 -0.34
C HIS A 88 4.78 -13.22 -0.54
N GLN A 89 4.87 -12.21 -1.39
CA GLN A 89 6.14 -11.55 -1.65
C GLN A 89 6.71 -10.94 -0.38
N LEU A 90 5.86 -10.27 0.40
CA LEU A 90 6.34 -9.60 1.60
C LEU A 90 6.81 -10.60 2.65
N ARG A 91 6.11 -11.72 2.79
CA ARG A 91 6.56 -12.75 3.72
C ARG A 91 7.91 -13.32 3.33
N THR A 92 8.10 -13.55 2.04
CA THR A 92 9.37 -14.04 1.54
C THR A 92 10.50 -13.04 1.82
N LEU A 93 10.26 -11.78 1.52
CA LEU A 93 11.27 -10.74 1.76
C LEU A 93 11.55 -10.56 3.24
N PHE A 94 10.51 -10.65 4.06
CA PHE A 94 10.68 -10.50 5.50
C PHE A 94 11.58 -11.59 6.07
N VAL A 95 11.36 -12.83 5.62
CA VAL A 95 12.19 -13.95 6.07
C VAL A 95 13.64 -13.75 5.65
N GLU A 96 13.87 -13.22 4.45
CA GLU A 96 15.23 -12.96 3.97
C GLU A 96 15.93 -11.90 4.80
N GLU A 97 15.19 -10.92 5.33
CA GLU A 97 15.79 -9.84 6.08
C GLU A 97 15.96 -10.14 7.56
N ARG A 98 15.32 -11.18 8.06
CA ARG A 98 15.48 -11.54 9.47
C ARG A 98 16.90 -12.02 9.75
N PRO A 99 17.44 -11.66 10.92
CA PRO A 99 18.75 -12.19 11.31
C PRO A 99 18.74 -13.69 11.52
#